data_ed07db69189fdeb85746f45967ddec1c
#
_entry.id   ed07db69189fdeb85746f45967ddec1c
#
_cell.length_a   1.000
_cell.length_b   1.000
_cell.length_c   1.000
_cell.angle_alpha   90.00
_cell.angle_beta   90.00
_cell.angle_gamma   90.00
#
_symmetry.space_group_name_H-M   'P 1'
#
loop_
_entity.id
_entity.type
_entity.pdbx_description
1 polymer ?
#
loop_
_entity_poly.entity_id
_entity_poly.type
_entity_poly.pdbx_seq_one_letter_code
_entity_poly.pdbx_strand_id
1 'polypeptide(L)'
;TVADELRRCGSPDRAVFYTSGRTSNEAAFVYQLFVRRFGTNNLPDCSNMCHESSGVALTQTIGVGKGSVTLDDVHDADLIVVMGQNPGTNHPRMLTALEKAKGNGATVVAINPLHEAGLLRFKNPQRPKGIVGRGTAMADEYLQVRVGADLALFQYVNRRLVELDRARGDVLDHRFLAESCDGLDELIAH
;
A
#
# COMPACT_ATOMS: atom_id res chain seq x y z
N THR A 1 27.98 18.98 -15.30
CA THR A 1 26.72 18.53 -15.91
C THR A 1 26.44 17.04 -15.61
N VAL A 2 25.25 16.55 -15.87
CA VAL A 2 24.90 15.11 -15.76
C VAL A 2 25.86 14.27 -16.63
N ALA A 3 26.15 14.73 -17.86
CA ALA A 3 27.07 14.04 -18.76
C ALA A 3 28.48 13.91 -18.18
N ASP A 4 28.95 14.91 -17.45
CA ASP A 4 30.30 14.86 -16.83
C ASP A 4 30.30 13.86 -15.66
N GLU A 5 29.25 13.80 -14.86
CA GLU A 5 29.14 12.83 -13.79
C GLU A 5 29.08 11.41 -14.33
N LEU A 6 28.29 11.16 -15.37
CA LEU A 6 28.25 9.86 -16.03
C LEU A 6 29.61 9.43 -16.59
N ARG A 7 30.42 10.37 -17.17
CA ARG A 7 31.78 10.08 -17.63
C ARG A 7 32.73 9.77 -16.46
N ARG A 8 32.51 10.36 -15.29
CA ARG A 8 33.30 10.13 -14.07
C ARG A 8 32.99 8.84 -13.34
N CYS A 9 31.89 8.16 -13.68
CA CYS A 9 31.50 6.94 -12.99
C CYS A 9 32.55 5.82 -13.03
N GLY A 10 33.51 5.88 -13.95
CA GLY A 10 34.59 4.89 -14.13
C GLY A 10 34.15 3.57 -14.74
N SER A 11 32.90 3.16 -14.52
CA SER A 11 32.26 2.04 -15.18
C SER A 11 30.76 2.37 -15.40
N PRO A 12 30.19 2.04 -16.57
CA PRO A 12 28.76 2.22 -16.83
C PRO A 12 27.85 1.52 -15.82
N ASP A 13 28.28 0.38 -15.28
CA ASP A 13 27.50 -0.42 -14.32
C ASP A 13 27.39 0.22 -12.93
N ARG A 14 28.10 1.32 -12.69
CA ARG A 14 27.96 2.12 -11.46
C ARG A 14 26.84 3.16 -11.56
N ALA A 15 26.21 3.30 -12.71
CA ALA A 15 25.06 4.16 -12.93
C ALA A 15 23.77 3.33 -13.00
N VAL A 16 22.70 3.86 -12.41
CA VAL A 16 21.35 3.29 -12.48
C VAL A 16 20.42 4.32 -13.11
N PHE A 17 19.60 3.88 -14.04
CA PHE A 17 18.72 4.73 -14.84
C PHE A 17 17.26 4.38 -14.58
N TYR A 18 16.61 5.16 -13.74
CA TYR A 18 15.20 4.96 -13.39
C TYR A 18 14.30 5.94 -14.12
N THR A 19 13.13 5.48 -14.54
CA THR A 19 12.08 6.34 -15.08
C THR A 19 10.71 5.95 -14.52
N SER A 20 9.78 6.91 -14.58
CA SER A 20 8.40 6.70 -14.13
C SER A 20 7.61 5.82 -15.09
N GLY A 21 6.68 5.01 -14.58
CA GLY A 21 5.69 4.28 -15.38
C GLY A 21 4.70 5.18 -16.15
N ARG A 22 4.76 6.51 -15.93
CA ARG A 22 3.98 7.51 -16.69
C ARG A 22 4.72 8.08 -17.88
N THR A 23 5.94 7.63 -18.13
CA THR A 23 6.72 8.02 -19.31
C THR A 23 6.06 7.41 -20.56
N SER A 24 5.99 8.18 -21.67
CA SER A 24 5.48 7.65 -22.93
C SER A 24 6.38 6.54 -23.47
N ASN A 25 5.82 5.65 -24.26
CA ASN A 25 6.57 4.52 -24.83
C ASN A 25 7.75 4.98 -25.70
N GLU A 26 7.56 6.08 -26.46
CA GLU A 26 8.61 6.66 -27.30
C GLU A 26 9.75 7.20 -26.46
N ALA A 27 9.45 7.92 -25.38
CA ALA A 27 10.46 8.45 -24.46
C ALA A 27 11.19 7.31 -23.73
N ALA A 28 10.47 6.28 -23.30
CA ALA A 28 11.07 5.09 -22.67
C ALA A 28 11.99 4.34 -23.62
N PHE A 29 11.59 4.21 -24.89
CA PHE A 29 12.40 3.58 -25.92
C PHE A 29 13.71 4.36 -26.17
N VAL A 30 13.64 5.68 -26.37
CA VAL A 30 14.82 6.52 -26.56
C VAL A 30 15.73 6.50 -25.33
N TYR A 31 15.14 6.53 -24.13
CA TYR A 31 15.88 6.41 -22.88
C TYR A 31 16.62 5.08 -22.78
N GLN A 32 15.98 3.97 -23.13
CA GLN A 32 16.60 2.66 -23.16
C GLN A 32 17.79 2.62 -24.16
N LEU A 33 17.62 3.19 -25.35
CA LEU A 33 18.71 3.28 -26.35
C LEU A 33 19.91 4.08 -25.79
N PHE A 34 19.66 5.19 -25.11
CA PHE A 34 20.68 5.99 -24.47
C PHE A 34 21.45 5.18 -23.43
N VAL A 35 20.73 4.48 -22.53
CA VAL A 35 21.35 3.68 -21.45
C VAL A 35 22.21 2.53 -22.01
N ARG A 36 21.71 1.84 -23.02
CA ARG A 36 22.45 0.77 -23.72
C ARG A 36 23.67 1.33 -24.45
N ARG A 37 23.54 2.51 -25.07
CA ARG A 37 24.69 3.19 -25.70
C ARG A 37 25.70 3.69 -24.69
N PHE A 38 25.27 4.06 -23.50
CA PHE A 38 26.15 4.38 -22.38
C PHE A 38 26.95 3.15 -21.92
N GLY A 39 26.42 1.95 -22.07
CA GLY A 39 27.15 0.70 -21.86
C GLY A 39 26.66 -0.12 -20.66
N THR A 40 25.44 0.10 -20.18
CA THR A 40 24.84 -0.68 -19.10
C THR A 40 23.41 -1.10 -19.43
N ASN A 41 22.89 -2.07 -18.70
CA ASN A 41 21.48 -2.46 -18.70
C ASN A 41 20.83 -2.24 -17.33
N ASN A 42 21.38 -1.37 -16.50
CA ASN A 42 20.86 -1.01 -15.19
C ASN A 42 19.61 -0.12 -15.32
N LEU A 43 18.55 -0.70 -15.81
CA LEU A 43 17.22 -0.13 -16.00
C LEU A 43 16.24 -0.86 -15.08
N PRO A 44 16.14 -0.50 -13.78
CA PRO A 44 15.15 -1.09 -12.90
C PRO A 44 13.75 -0.78 -13.41
N ASP A 45 12.92 -1.81 -13.44
CA ASP A 45 11.54 -1.70 -13.82
C ASP A 45 10.72 -1.04 -12.71
N CYS A 46 9.88 -0.06 -13.06
CA CYS A 46 9.03 0.61 -12.10
C CYS A 46 7.97 -0.33 -11.49
N SER A 47 7.50 -1.35 -12.20
CA SER A 47 6.55 -2.32 -11.66
C SER A 47 7.17 -3.18 -10.55
N ASN A 48 8.43 -3.59 -10.68
CA ASN A 48 9.14 -4.30 -9.62
C ASN A 48 9.26 -3.46 -8.35
N MET A 49 9.44 -2.16 -8.49
CA MET A 49 9.61 -1.22 -7.38
C MET A 49 8.29 -0.67 -6.84
N CYS A 50 7.16 -1.01 -7.44
CA CYS A 50 5.84 -0.48 -7.08
C CYS A 50 4.93 -1.59 -6.54
N HIS A 51 4.23 -2.31 -7.40
CA HIS A 51 3.18 -3.24 -7.02
C HIS A 51 3.44 -4.71 -7.41
N GLU A 52 4.59 -5.06 -7.94
CA GLU A 52 4.87 -6.44 -8.30
C GLU A 52 4.83 -7.37 -7.09
N SER A 53 5.43 -6.97 -5.98
CA SER A 53 5.37 -7.74 -4.73
C SER A 53 3.93 -7.94 -4.23
N SER A 54 3.10 -6.90 -4.32
CA SER A 54 1.68 -6.99 -3.98
C SER A 54 0.94 -7.92 -4.94
N GLY A 55 1.20 -7.82 -6.25
CA GLY A 55 0.59 -8.68 -7.26
C GLY A 55 0.96 -10.15 -7.08
N VAL A 56 2.21 -10.45 -6.77
CA VAL A 56 2.68 -11.83 -6.48
C VAL A 56 1.99 -12.36 -5.22
N ALA A 57 2.04 -11.60 -4.12
CA ALA A 57 1.42 -12.01 -2.86
C ALA A 57 -0.09 -12.26 -3.01
N LEU A 58 -0.81 -11.34 -3.63
CA LEU A 58 -2.25 -11.48 -3.85
C LEU A 58 -2.58 -12.67 -4.78
N THR A 59 -1.78 -12.89 -5.83
CA THR A 59 -1.96 -14.07 -6.70
C THR A 59 -1.79 -15.37 -5.93
N GLN A 60 -0.82 -15.43 -5.03
CA GLN A 60 -0.58 -16.62 -4.21
C GLN A 60 -1.64 -16.82 -3.12
N THR A 61 -2.16 -15.75 -2.54
CA THR A 61 -3.07 -15.83 -1.38
C THR A 61 -4.55 -15.83 -1.76
N ILE A 62 -4.95 -15.10 -2.78
CA ILE A 62 -6.35 -15.00 -3.21
C ILE A 62 -6.59 -15.34 -4.69
N GLY A 63 -5.55 -15.81 -5.40
CA GLY A 63 -5.65 -16.23 -6.80
C GLY A 63 -5.69 -15.09 -7.83
N VAL A 64 -5.74 -13.84 -7.39
CA VAL A 64 -5.84 -12.65 -8.26
C VAL A 64 -4.85 -11.58 -7.82
N GLY A 65 -3.94 -11.18 -8.69
CA GLY A 65 -2.93 -10.14 -8.43
C GLY A 65 -3.49 -8.71 -8.38
N LYS A 66 -4.71 -8.53 -7.92
CA LYS A 66 -5.42 -7.24 -7.87
C LYS A 66 -6.30 -7.14 -6.62
N GLY A 67 -6.75 -5.92 -6.29
CA GLY A 67 -7.80 -5.73 -5.31
C GLY A 67 -9.11 -6.39 -5.76
N SER A 68 -9.77 -7.06 -4.84
CA SER A 68 -11.00 -7.84 -5.07
C SER A 68 -12.26 -7.19 -4.50
N VAL A 69 -12.12 -6.00 -3.89
CA VAL A 69 -13.24 -5.28 -3.27
C VAL A 69 -13.73 -4.13 -4.16
N THR A 70 -15.00 -3.81 -4.03
CA THR A 70 -15.63 -2.66 -4.68
C THR A 70 -15.55 -1.41 -3.81
N LEU A 71 -15.95 -0.27 -4.36
CA LEU A 71 -16.03 0.97 -3.59
C LEU A 71 -17.13 0.90 -2.52
N ASP A 72 -18.20 0.17 -2.78
CA ASP A 72 -19.30 0.00 -1.83
C ASP A 72 -18.84 -0.86 -0.64
N ASP A 73 -18.05 -1.90 -0.85
CA ASP A 73 -17.46 -2.68 0.23
C ASP A 73 -16.59 -1.79 1.15
N VAL A 74 -15.87 -0.82 0.60
CA VAL A 74 -15.10 0.15 1.40
C VAL A 74 -16.04 1.06 2.20
N HIS A 75 -17.19 1.45 1.64
CA HIS A 75 -18.16 2.30 2.34
C HIS A 75 -18.86 1.60 3.49
N ASP A 76 -19.03 0.29 3.40
CA ASP A 76 -19.78 -0.53 4.34
C ASP A 76 -18.88 -1.28 5.33
N ALA A 77 -17.55 -1.10 5.21
CA ALA A 77 -16.59 -1.71 6.14
C ALA A 77 -16.68 -1.09 7.54
N ASP A 78 -16.64 -1.92 8.57
CA ASP A 78 -16.56 -1.49 9.99
C ASP A 78 -15.14 -1.07 10.38
N LEU A 79 -14.12 -1.70 9.77
CA LEU A 79 -12.70 -1.44 10.01
C LEU A 79 -11.95 -1.30 8.69
N ILE A 80 -11.23 -0.21 8.53
CA ILE A 80 -10.36 0.03 7.38
C ILE A 80 -8.93 0.24 7.86
N VAL A 81 -8.02 -0.59 7.39
CA VAL A 81 -6.58 -0.43 7.63
C VAL A 81 -5.93 0.17 6.39
N VAL A 82 -5.35 1.36 6.53
CA VAL A 82 -4.60 2.05 5.46
C VAL A 82 -3.12 1.97 5.80
N MET A 83 -2.38 1.15 5.04
CA MET A 83 -1.00 0.84 5.35
C MET A 83 -0.05 1.22 4.21
N GLY A 84 1.02 1.94 4.55
CA GLY A 84 2.04 2.37 3.59
C GLY A 84 1.53 3.30 2.48
N GLN A 85 0.35 3.88 2.66
CA GLN A 85 -0.34 4.69 1.66
C GLN A 85 -0.34 6.17 2.02
N ASN A 86 -0.22 7.01 1.00
CA ASN A 86 -0.53 8.43 1.10
C ASN A 86 -1.68 8.79 0.13
N PRO A 87 -2.92 8.47 0.50
CA PRO A 87 -4.06 8.70 -0.38
C PRO A 87 -4.28 10.20 -0.66
N GLY A 88 -3.91 11.07 0.25
CA GLY A 88 -4.02 12.53 0.04
C GLY A 88 -3.21 13.04 -1.13
N THR A 89 -2.05 12.45 -1.39
CA THR A 89 -1.17 12.81 -2.50
C THR A 89 -1.46 11.97 -3.75
N ASN A 90 -1.57 10.66 -3.59
CA ASN A 90 -1.57 9.72 -4.73
C ASN A 90 -2.98 9.34 -5.21
N HIS A 91 -3.96 9.34 -4.32
CA HIS A 91 -5.34 8.91 -4.59
C HIS A 91 -6.34 9.82 -3.85
N PRO A 92 -6.42 11.13 -4.17
CA PRO A 92 -7.19 12.09 -3.36
C PRO A 92 -8.69 11.74 -3.27
N ARG A 93 -9.25 11.07 -4.27
CA ARG A 93 -10.64 10.59 -4.21
C ARG A 93 -10.88 9.49 -3.17
N MET A 94 -9.85 8.75 -2.80
CA MET A 94 -9.92 7.76 -1.71
C MET A 94 -10.30 8.43 -0.38
N LEU A 95 -9.83 9.65 -0.14
CA LEU A 95 -10.20 10.39 1.08
C LEU A 95 -11.71 10.63 1.19
N THR A 96 -12.39 10.82 0.07
CA THR A 96 -13.87 10.97 0.05
C THR A 96 -14.56 9.64 0.39
N ALA A 97 -14.02 8.51 -0.09
CA ALA A 97 -14.53 7.19 0.26
C ALA A 97 -14.32 6.88 1.76
N LEU A 98 -13.13 7.15 2.28
CA LEU A 98 -12.83 6.99 3.70
C LEU A 98 -13.71 7.90 4.57
N GLU A 99 -13.94 9.17 4.16
CA GLU A 99 -14.84 10.08 4.86
C GLU A 99 -16.27 9.55 4.89
N LYS A 100 -16.75 8.93 3.79
CA LYS A 100 -18.07 8.31 3.74
C LYS A 100 -18.14 7.10 4.66
N ALA A 101 -17.16 6.19 4.62
CA ALA A 101 -17.09 5.04 5.50
C ALA A 101 -17.11 5.45 6.98
N LYS A 102 -16.32 6.46 7.36
CA LYS A 102 -16.35 7.02 8.72
C LYS A 102 -17.72 7.59 9.08
N GLY A 103 -18.39 8.23 8.15
CA GLY A 103 -19.78 8.71 8.32
C GLY A 103 -20.77 7.57 8.59
N ASN A 104 -20.48 6.38 8.08
CA ASN A 104 -21.26 5.15 8.32
C ASN A 104 -20.84 4.41 9.62
N GLY A 105 -19.78 4.86 10.30
CA GLY A 105 -19.33 4.29 11.57
C GLY A 105 -18.01 3.53 11.52
N ALA A 106 -17.35 3.47 10.36
CA ALA A 106 -16.07 2.77 10.22
C ALA A 106 -14.97 3.36 11.10
N THR A 107 -14.17 2.49 11.68
CA THR A 107 -12.89 2.82 12.30
C THR A 107 -11.78 2.78 11.24
N VAL A 108 -10.95 3.81 11.17
CA VAL A 108 -9.82 3.89 10.25
C VAL A 108 -8.51 3.84 11.03
N VAL A 109 -7.71 2.81 10.76
CA VAL A 109 -6.37 2.65 11.31
C VAL A 109 -5.34 2.95 10.23
N ALA A 110 -4.48 3.94 10.45
CA ALA A 110 -3.37 4.24 9.56
C ALA A 110 -2.08 3.60 10.11
N ILE A 111 -1.38 2.87 9.25
CA ILE A 111 -0.07 2.26 9.57
C ILE A 111 0.94 2.80 8.58
N ASN A 112 1.83 3.68 9.04
CA ASN A 112 2.79 4.33 8.15
C ASN A 112 4.01 4.82 8.94
N PRO A 113 5.23 4.72 8.41
CA PRO A 113 6.42 5.29 9.04
C PRO A 113 6.38 6.82 9.14
N LEU A 114 5.63 7.50 8.29
CA LEU A 114 5.46 8.96 8.28
C LEU A 114 4.00 9.34 8.55
N HIS A 115 3.79 10.46 9.23
CA HIS A 115 2.47 11.05 9.42
C HIS A 115 2.02 11.78 8.16
N GLU A 116 1.20 11.11 7.35
CA GLU A 116 0.69 11.65 6.10
C GLU A 116 -0.50 12.59 6.34
N ALA A 117 -0.41 13.82 5.82
CA ALA A 117 -1.38 14.88 6.10
C ALA A 117 -2.84 14.48 5.76
N GLY A 118 -3.03 13.75 4.65
CA GLY A 118 -4.36 13.29 4.23
C GLY A 118 -4.97 12.24 5.15
N LEU A 119 -4.15 11.46 5.88
CA LEU A 119 -4.62 10.49 6.87
C LEU A 119 -4.85 11.14 8.24
N LEU A 120 -4.20 12.24 8.53
CA LEU A 120 -4.45 13.00 9.75
C LEU A 120 -5.77 13.77 9.64
N ARG A 121 -5.96 14.51 8.54
CA ARG A 121 -7.14 15.35 8.37
C ARG A 121 -7.46 15.65 6.91
N PHE A 122 -8.72 15.51 6.57
CA PHE A 122 -9.24 15.83 5.25
C PHE A 122 -10.23 16.98 5.28
N LYS A 123 -9.98 18.00 4.47
CA LYS A 123 -10.93 19.08 4.18
C LYS A 123 -11.53 18.84 2.81
N ASN A 124 -12.73 18.27 2.79
CA ASN A 124 -13.41 17.96 1.53
C ASN A 124 -13.87 19.26 0.86
N PRO A 125 -13.32 19.62 -0.32
CA PRO A 125 -13.65 20.87 -0.99
C PRO A 125 -15.08 20.90 -1.56
N GLN A 126 -15.74 19.76 -1.62
CA GLN A 126 -17.11 19.63 -2.13
C GLN A 126 -18.17 19.74 -1.03
N ARG A 127 -17.74 19.89 0.23
CA ARG A 127 -18.65 20.01 1.38
C ARG A 127 -18.44 21.32 2.13
N PRO A 128 -19.53 22.04 2.51
CA PRO A 128 -19.41 23.31 3.26
C PRO A 128 -18.58 23.16 4.55
N LYS A 129 -18.72 22.05 5.27
CA LYS A 129 -17.91 21.75 6.46
C LYS A 129 -16.42 21.60 6.17
N GLY A 130 -16.05 21.19 4.96
CA GLY A 130 -14.66 21.11 4.53
C GLY A 130 -14.07 22.47 4.15
N ILE A 131 -14.89 23.37 3.64
CA ILE A 131 -14.46 24.72 3.20
C ILE A 131 -14.26 25.63 4.41
N VAL A 132 -15.24 25.68 5.33
CA VAL A 132 -15.27 26.65 6.45
C VAL A 132 -14.85 26.01 7.79
N GLY A 133 -14.89 24.66 7.90
CA GLY A 133 -14.67 23.94 9.14
C GLY A 133 -13.24 23.38 9.31
N ARG A 134 -13.07 22.63 10.40
CA ARG A 134 -11.81 21.92 10.72
C ARG A 134 -11.55 20.69 9.83
N GLY A 135 -12.54 20.27 9.00
CA GLY A 135 -12.49 19.04 8.23
C GLY A 135 -12.66 17.78 9.11
N THR A 136 -12.53 16.61 8.48
CA THR A 136 -12.69 15.28 9.12
C THR A 136 -11.34 14.75 9.54
N ALA A 137 -11.18 14.30 10.80
CA ALA A 137 -10.05 13.46 11.20
C ALA A 137 -10.18 12.11 10.51
N MET A 138 -9.18 11.71 9.73
CA MET A 138 -9.29 10.52 8.87
C MET A 138 -8.93 9.25 9.64
N ALA A 139 -7.72 9.14 10.17
CA ALA A 139 -7.36 8.02 11.02
C ALA A 139 -7.90 8.23 12.43
N ASP A 140 -8.48 7.18 13.01
CA ASP A 140 -8.84 7.09 14.42
C ASP A 140 -7.63 6.68 15.25
N GLU A 141 -6.86 5.72 14.70
CA GLU A 141 -5.59 5.28 15.26
C GLU A 141 -4.48 5.44 14.23
N TYR A 142 -3.31 5.87 14.68
CA TYR A 142 -2.13 6.04 13.83
C TYR A 142 -0.95 5.28 14.39
N LEU A 143 -0.59 4.17 13.76
CA LEU A 143 0.54 3.35 14.16
C LEU A 143 1.77 3.73 13.32
N GLN A 144 2.70 4.44 13.94
CA GLN A 144 3.96 4.78 13.30
C GLN A 144 4.94 3.62 13.45
N VAL A 145 5.13 2.86 12.39
CA VAL A 145 6.02 1.71 12.34
C VAL A 145 7.36 2.08 11.71
N ARG A 146 8.42 1.33 12.03
CA ARG A 146 9.68 1.44 11.30
C ARG A 146 9.54 0.82 9.92
N VAL A 147 10.25 1.36 8.93
CA VAL A 147 10.32 0.77 7.60
C VAL A 147 10.79 -0.69 7.72
N GLY A 148 10.06 -1.62 7.09
CA GLY A 148 10.32 -3.05 7.15
C GLY A 148 9.75 -3.78 8.38
N ALA A 149 9.05 -3.09 9.28
CA ALA A 149 8.44 -3.72 10.46
C ALA A 149 7.03 -4.30 10.22
N ASP A 150 6.51 -4.15 9.01
CA ASP A 150 5.16 -4.58 8.63
C ASP A 150 4.92 -6.06 8.89
N LEU A 151 5.86 -6.91 8.49
CA LEU A 151 5.79 -8.35 8.71
C LEU A 151 5.66 -8.68 10.21
N ALA A 152 6.51 -8.09 11.05
CA ALA A 152 6.49 -8.34 12.49
C ALA A 152 5.18 -7.85 13.14
N LEU A 153 4.63 -6.73 12.67
CA LEU A 153 3.35 -6.23 13.13
C LEU A 153 2.23 -7.23 12.81
N PHE A 154 2.15 -7.72 11.58
CA PHE A 154 1.09 -8.67 11.19
C PHE A 154 1.26 -10.05 11.81
N GLN A 155 2.49 -10.52 11.99
CA GLN A 155 2.73 -11.74 12.78
C GLN A 155 2.19 -11.59 14.21
N TYR A 156 2.44 -10.45 14.85
CA TYR A 156 1.90 -10.17 16.17
C TYR A 156 0.36 -10.11 16.17
N VAL A 157 -0.25 -9.44 15.20
CA VAL A 157 -1.71 -9.36 15.09
C VAL A 157 -2.31 -10.75 14.89
N ASN A 158 -1.78 -11.54 13.97
CA ASN A 158 -2.24 -12.91 13.70
C ASN A 158 -2.13 -13.79 14.95
N ARG A 159 -0.99 -13.73 15.65
CA ARG A 159 -0.80 -14.43 16.92
C ARG A 159 -1.87 -14.02 17.93
N ARG A 160 -2.14 -12.73 18.09
CA ARG A 160 -3.16 -12.25 19.04
C ARG A 160 -4.57 -12.70 18.67
N LEU A 161 -4.92 -12.73 17.39
CA LEU A 161 -6.19 -13.25 16.92
C LEU A 161 -6.36 -14.73 17.25
N VAL A 162 -5.34 -15.55 17.00
CA VAL A 162 -5.34 -16.98 17.35
C VAL A 162 -5.44 -17.20 18.87
N GLU A 163 -4.68 -16.42 19.68
CA GLU A 163 -4.76 -16.50 21.14
C GLU A 163 -6.14 -16.12 21.67
N LEU A 164 -6.75 -15.08 21.12
CA LEU A 164 -8.11 -14.64 21.48
C LEU A 164 -9.15 -15.69 21.08
N ASP A 165 -8.99 -16.25 19.89
CA ASP A 165 -9.91 -17.29 19.41
C ASP A 165 -9.82 -18.56 20.26
N ARG A 166 -8.63 -18.99 20.64
CA ARG A 166 -8.46 -20.12 21.59
C ARG A 166 -9.13 -19.87 22.94
N ALA A 167 -9.19 -18.63 23.37
CA ALA A 167 -9.83 -18.26 24.65
C ALA A 167 -11.33 -18.10 24.56
N ARG A 168 -11.86 -17.68 23.42
CA ARG A 168 -13.27 -17.29 23.23
C ARG A 168 -14.04 -18.23 22.31
N GLY A 169 -13.39 -18.75 21.26
CA GLY A 169 -14.00 -19.61 20.26
C GLY A 169 -14.90 -18.92 19.22
N ASP A 170 -14.89 -17.58 19.18
CA ASP A 170 -15.80 -16.78 18.35
C ASP A 170 -15.11 -15.65 17.59
N VAL A 171 -13.77 -15.65 17.51
CA VAL A 171 -12.98 -14.58 16.88
C VAL A 171 -12.72 -14.89 15.41
N LEU A 172 -12.43 -16.14 15.08
CA LEU A 172 -12.20 -16.60 13.71
C LEU A 172 -13.45 -17.28 13.16
N ASP A 173 -13.74 -17.05 11.87
CA ASP A 173 -14.77 -17.81 11.17
C ASP A 173 -14.22 -19.19 10.76
N HIS A 174 -14.32 -20.14 11.70
CA HIS A 174 -13.81 -21.50 11.51
C HIS A 174 -14.45 -22.22 10.32
N ARG A 175 -15.69 -21.91 10.00
CA ARG A 175 -16.35 -22.50 8.84
C ARG A 175 -15.73 -21.98 7.55
N PHE A 176 -15.59 -20.67 7.42
CA PHE A 176 -14.97 -20.06 6.25
C PHE A 176 -13.52 -20.53 6.08
N LEU A 177 -12.77 -20.59 7.17
CA LEU A 177 -11.38 -21.07 7.15
C LEU A 177 -11.29 -22.51 6.66
N ALA A 178 -12.16 -23.41 7.14
CA ALA A 178 -12.17 -24.81 6.74
C ALA A 178 -12.64 -25.02 5.28
N GLU A 179 -13.59 -24.23 4.81
CA GLU A 179 -14.16 -24.37 3.47
C GLU A 179 -13.36 -23.64 2.37
N SER A 180 -12.66 -22.57 2.71
CA SER A 180 -12.15 -21.60 1.73
C SER A 180 -10.68 -21.21 1.90
N CYS A 181 -10.00 -21.69 2.93
CA CYS A 181 -8.61 -21.32 3.20
C CYS A 181 -7.73 -22.55 3.39
N ASP A 182 -6.49 -22.43 2.94
CA ASP A 182 -5.42 -23.42 3.19
C ASP A 182 -4.32 -22.81 4.05
N GLY A 183 -3.53 -23.64 4.75
CA GLY A 183 -2.32 -23.24 5.45
C GLY A 183 -2.55 -22.67 6.86
N LEU A 184 -3.74 -22.81 7.46
CA LEU A 184 -3.99 -22.33 8.82
C LEU A 184 -3.12 -23.05 9.87
N ASP A 185 -2.97 -24.36 9.74
CA ASP A 185 -2.20 -25.16 10.69
C ASP A 185 -0.71 -24.80 10.63
N GLU A 186 -0.18 -24.55 9.44
CA GLU A 186 1.19 -24.08 9.21
C GLU A 186 1.40 -22.69 9.80
N LEU A 187 0.42 -21.78 9.63
CA LEU A 187 0.47 -20.44 10.22
C LEU A 187 0.47 -20.51 11.76
N ILE A 188 -0.32 -21.40 12.35
CA ILE A 188 -0.40 -21.56 13.80
C ILE A 188 0.87 -22.20 14.38
N ALA A 189 1.53 -23.06 13.60
CA ALA A 189 2.77 -23.74 14.01
C ALA A 189 4.00 -22.83 13.92
N HIS A 190 3.95 -21.77 13.11
CA HIS A 190 5.05 -20.82 12.88
C HIS A 190 5.08 -19.75 13.96
#